data_e6235fa7469b122e04de5721ea25ef23
#
_entry.id   e6235fa7469b122e04de5721ea25ef23
#
_cell.length_a   1.000
_cell.length_b   1.000
_cell.length_c   1.000
_cell.angle_alpha   90.00
_cell.angle_beta   90.00
_cell.angle_gamma   90.00
#
_symmetry.space_group_name_H-M   'P 1'
#
loop_
_entity.id
_entity.type
_entity.pdbx_description
1 polymer ?
#
loop_
_entity_poly.entity_id
_entity_poly.type
_entity_poly.pdbx_seq_one_letter_code
_entity_poly.pdbx_strand_id
1 'polypeptide(L)'
;SYPLLKAHAKKYGPVALVQFDAHCDTWPDDGARFDHGTMFARAATEGIIDVASSTQIGLRTYNDSDHGFEILTSPWIHRRGIDAAIDIVRQRADGKPVYFSFDIDGLDPAFAPGTGTPVAGGLASWQGLEFVRGLEPLQLIGMDIVEVAPAYDHAEITAIAAASVAYDWLAILAKKQGALFAPVGRI
;
A
#
# COMPACT_ATOMS: atom_id res chain seq x y z
N SER A 1 9.86 -1.90 -4.95
CA SER A 1 9.37 -2.61 -3.73
C SER A 1 10.19 -3.86 -3.41
N TYR A 2 10.36 -4.85 -4.32
CA TYR A 2 11.00 -6.15 -4.00
C TYR A 2 12.41 -6.05 -3.36
N PRO A 3 13.40 -5.26 -3.85
CA PRO A 3 14.71 -5.16 -3.20
C PRO A 3 14.63 -4.63 -1.77
N LEU A 4 13.71 -3.69 -1.53
CA LEU A 4 13.48 -3.12 -0.21
C LEU A 4 12.84 -4.15 0.74
N LEU A 5 11.81 -4.87 0.28
CA LEU A 5 11.21 -5.99 1.02
C LEU A 5 12.26 -7.03 1.42
N LYS A 6 13.11 -7.43 0.48
CA LYS A 6 14.19 -8.40 0.73
C LYS A 6 15.19 -7.90 1.78
N ALA A 7 15.52 -6.62 1.74
CA ALA A 7 16.41 -6.00 2.74
C ALA A 7 15.76 -5.97 4.13
N HIS A 8 14.47 -5.63 4.22
CA HIS A 8 13.74 -5.63 5.48
C HIS A 8 13.57 -7.05 6.04
N ALA A 9 13.20 -8.02 5.19
CA ALA A 9 13.06 -9.41 5.61
C ALA A 9 14.36 -10.03 6.13
N LYS A 10 15.50 -9.57 5.63
CA LYS A 10 16.83 -9.96 6.14
C LYS A 10 17.04 -9.55 7.59
N LYS A 11 16.42 -8.44 8.02
CA LYS A 11 16.55 -7.89 9.37
C LYS A 11 15.46 -8.37 10.32
N TYR A 12 14.24 -8.49 9.84
CA TYR A 12 13.05 -8.70 10.67
C TYR A 12 12.43 -10.10 10.53
N GLY A 13 12.92 -10.94 9.60
CA GLY A 13 12.22 -12.14 9.15
C GLY A 13 11.13 -11.82 8.12
N PRO A 14 10.29 -12.78 7.73
CA PRO A 14 9.18 -12.55 6.83
C PRO A 14 8.30 -11.39 7.29
N VAL A 15 7.98 -10.47 6.39
CA VAL A 15 7.24 -9.24 6.71
C VAL A 15 5.77 -9.35 6.26
N ALA A 16 4.87 -8.73 6.99
CA ALA A 16 3.52 -8.48 6.49
C ALA A 16 3.57 -7.36 5.44
N LEU A 17 3.11 -7.65 4.22
CA LEU A 17 2.94 -6.65 3.18
C LEU A 17 1.54 -6.05 3.27
N VAL A 18 1.46 -4.74 3.37
CA VAL A 18 0.24 -3.98 3.12
C VAL A 18 0.44 -3.26 1.79
N GLN A 19 -0.29 -3.69 0.74
CA GLN A 19 -0.22 -3.11 -0.60
C GLN A 19 -1.49 -2.32 -0.88
N PHE A 20 -1.34 -1.04 -1.25
CA PHE A 20 -2.42 -0.18 -1.73
C PHE A 20 -2.22 0.04 -3.22
N ASP A 21 -3.11 -0.49 -4.08
CA ASP A 21 -2.86 -0.63 -5.50
C ASP A 21 -4.16 -0.91 -6.28
N ALA A 22 -4.21 -0.59 -7.56
CA ALA A 22 -5.24 -1.07 -8.48
C ALA A 22 -5.00 -2.51 -8.95
N HIS A 23 -3.72 -2.93 -8.91
CA HIS A 23 -3.22 -4.18 -9.47
C HIS A 23 -2.76 -5.13 -8.36
N CYS A 24 -2.72 -6.42 -8.67
CA CYS A 24 -2.29 -7.42 -7.68
C CYS A 24 -0.77 -7.53 -7.55
N ASP A 25 -0.03 -7.28 -8.63
CA ASP A 25 1.43 -7.47 -8.73
C ASP A 25 1.91 -8.88 -8.31
N THR A 26 0.97 -9.84 -8.41
CA THR A 26 1.17 -11.25 -8.11
C THR A 26 0.91 -12.15 -9.31
N TRP A 27 1.03 -11.62 -10.53
CA TRP A 27 0.91 -12.41 -11.74
C TRP A 27 1.99 -13.50 -11.82
N PRO A 28 1.76 -14.58 -12.60
CA PRO A 28 2.70 -15.68 -12.69
C PRO A 28 4.10 -15.21 -13.07
N ASP A 29 5.10 -15.63 -12.28
CA ASP A 29 6.51 -15.32 -12.50
C ASP A 29 7.20 -16.55 -13.11
N ASP A 30 7.70 -16.42 -14.34
CA ASP A 30 8.45 -17.46 -15.03
C ASP A 30 9.93 -17.55 -14.59
N GLY A 31 10.34 -16.64 -13.70
CA GLY A 31 11.72 -16.56 -13.20
C GLY A 31 12.74 -15.98 -14.18
N ALA A 32 12.35 -15.71 -15.42
CA ALA A 32 13.27 -15.25 -16.45
C ALA A 32 13.65 -13.76 -16.32
N ARG A 33 12.76 -12.94 -15.77
CA ARG A 33 12.99 -11.52 -15.57
C ARG A 33 12.33 -11.01 -14.29
N PHE A 34 12.85 -9.90 -13.79
CA PHE A 34 12.17 -9.11 -12.77
C PHE A 34 11.11 -8.23 -13.45
N ASP A 35 9.87 -8.38 -13.01
CA ASP A 35 8.73 -7.64 -13.57
C ASP A 35 7.95 -6.99 -12.41
N HIS A 36 7.44 -5.77 -12.63
CA HIS A 36 6.68 -5.05 -11.61
C HIS A 36 5.34 -5.71 -11.32
N GLY A 37 4.72 -6.40 -12.28
CA GLY A 37 3.46 -7.14 -12.10
C GLY A 37 3.61 -8.52 -11.43
N THR A 38 4.83 -9.00 -11.17
CA THR A 38 5.09 -10.35 -10.62
C THR A 38 5.88 -10.35 -9.32
N MET A 39 6.32 -9.18 -8.87
CA MET A 39 7.28 -9.05 -7.79
C MET A 39 6.79 -9.58 -6.44
N PHE A 40 5.51 -9.44 -6.14
CA PHE A 40 4.97 -9.93 -4.86
C PHE A 40 4.68 -11.44 -4.87
N ALA A 41 4.35 -12.04 -6.02
CA ALA A 41 4.32 -13.50 -6.15
C ALA A 41 5.69 -14.12 -5.88
N ARG A 42 6.76 -13.53 -6.43
CA ARG A 42 8.14 -13.94 -6.16
C ARG A 42 8.51 -13.77 -4.69
N ALA A 43 8.21 -12.62 -4.09
CA ALA A 43 8.49 -12.37 -2.69
C ALA A 43 7.76 -13.34 -1.75
N ALA A 44 6.52 -13.71 -2.08
CA ALA A 44 5.77 -14.72 -1.35
C ALA A 44 6.41 -16.12 -1.49
N THR A 45 6.76 -16.52 -2.72
CA THR A 45 7.41 -17.82 -3.01
C THR A 45 8.77 -17.95 -2.32
N GLU A 46 9.55 -16.87 -2.24
CA GLU A 46 10.84 -16.85 -1.55
C GLU A 46 10.72 -16.73 -0.01
N GLY A 47 9.50 -16.65 0.54
CA GLY A 47 9.28 -16.49 1.98
C GLY A 47 9.73 -15.13 2.54
N ILE A 48 9.83 -14.12 1.70
CA ILE A 48 10.13 -12.73 2.09
C ILE A 48 8.89 -12.09 2.72
N ILE A 49 7.71 -12.44 2.21
CA ILE A 49 6.40 -11.96 2.69
C ILE A 49 5.71 -13.08 3.47
N ASP A 50 5.18 -12.75 4.65
CA ASP A 50 4.20 -13.55 5.38
C ASP A 50 2.82 -13.25 4.80
N VAL A 51 2.41 -14.03 3.79
CA VAL A 51 1.15 -13.78 3.06
C VAL A 51 -0.09 -13.90 3.97
N ALA A 52 -0.04 -14.76 4.99
CA ALA A 52 -1.14 -14.92 5.94
C ALA A 52 -1.40 -13.66 6.78
N SER A 53 -0.40 -12.80 6.92
CA SER A 53 -0.48 -11.52 7.61
C SER A 53 -0.54 -10.32 6.66
N SER A 54 -0.60 -10.57 5.34
CA SER A 54 -0.53 -9.55 4.30
C SER A 54 -1.89 -9.25 3.68
N THR A 55 -2.07 -8.01 3.21
CA THR A 55 -3.33 -7.52 2.62
C THR A 55 -3.06 -6.67 1.40
N GLN A 56 -3.87 -6.87 0.35
CA GLN A 56 -3.91 -6.05 -0.86
C GLN A 56 -5.20 -5.22 -0.87
N ILE A 57 -5.10 -3.92 -1.10
CA ILE A 57 -6.18 -2.95 -0.92
C ILE A 57 -6.36 -2.13 -2.19
N GLY A 58 -7.60 -2.01 -2.65
CA GLY A 58 -7.93 -1.16 -3.80
C GLY A 58 -7.92 -1.89 -5.14
N LEU A 59 -7.65 -3.20 -5.16
CA LEU A 59 -7.62 -3.99 -6.38
C LEU A 59 -8.94 -3.88 -7.16
N ARG A 60 -8.81 -3.69 -8.48
CA ARG A 60 -9.96 -3.63 -9.40
C ARG A 60 -9.62 -4.12 -10.80
N THR A 61 -8.46 -4.70 -10.96
CA THR A 61 -8.04 -5.43 -12.17
C THR A 61 -8.21 -6.93 -12.00
N TYR A 62 -8.02 -7.68 -13.10
CA TYR A 62 -8.09 -9.13 -13.06
C TYR A 62 -6.97 -9.70 -12.18
N ASN A 63 -7.35 -10.67 -11.34
CA ASN A 63 -6.44 -11.44 -10.54
C ASN A 63 -6.89 -12.90 -10.56
N ASP A 64 -6.02 -13.82 -10.92
CA ASP A 64 -6.30 -15.25 -11.05
C ASP A 64 -6.03 -16.06 -9.78
N SER A 65 -5.30 -15.48 -8.83
CA SER A 65 -4.98 -16.11 -7.55
C SER A 65 -4.73 -15.05 -6.46
N ASP A 66 -5.22 -15.32 -5.26
CA ASP A 66 -4.95 -14.49 -4.08
C ASP A 66 -3.60 -14.79 -3.43
N HIS A 67 -2.95 -15.91 -3.81
CA HIS A 67 -1.68 -16.37 -3.23
C HIS A 67 -1.67 -16.43 -1.69
N GLY A 68 -2.84 -16.42 -1.05
CA GLY A 68 -3.01 -16.39 0.40
C GLY A 68 -3.08 -14.98 1.01
N PHE A 69 -3.03 -13.92 0.18
CA PHE A 69 -3.31 -12.55 0.63
C PHE A 69 -4.80 -12.35 0.94
N GLU A 70 -5.09 -11.47 1.86
CA GLU A 70 -6.42 -10.86 1.98
C GLU A 70 -6.58 -9.79 0.91
N ILE A 71 -7.63 -9.87 0.10
CA ILE A 71 -7.88 -8.93 -0.98
C ILE A 71 -9.12 -8.09 -0.66
N LEU A 72 -8.91 -6.79 -0.44
CA LEU A 72 -9.95 -5.80 -0.22
C LEU A 72 -10.09 -4.93 -1.48
N THR A 73 -10.99 -5.32 -2.38
CA THR A 73 -11.18 -4.63 -3.66
C THR A 73 -11.77 -3.22 -3.49
N SER A 74 -11.49 -2.30 -4.43
CA SER A 74 -12.14 -0.98 -4.44
C SER A 74 -13.67 -1.06 -4.33
N PRO A 75 -14.39 -1.91 -5.09
CA PRO A 75 -15.83 -2.04 -4.95
C PRO A 75 -16.28 -2.51 -3.55
N TRP A 76 -15.48 -3.33 -2.87
CA TRP A 76 -15.76 -3.74 -1.50
C TRP A 76 -15.60 -2.55 -0.54
N ILE A 77 -14.50 -1.79 -0.67
CA ILE A 77 -14.21 -0.62 0.17
C ILE A 77 -15.27 0.48 -0.04
N HIS A 78 -15.70 0.72 -1.28
CA HIS A 78 -16.78 1.68 -1.57
C HIS A 78 -18.10 1.33 -0.86
N ARG A 79 -18.39 0.03 -0.67
CA ARG A 79 -19.60 -0.42 0.04
C ARG A 79 -19.45 -0.47 1.55
N ARG A 80 -18.25 -0.75 2.07
CA ARG A 80 -18.01 -1.00 3.50
C ARG A 80 -17.36 0.16 4.23
N GLY A 81 -16.75 1.07 3.50
CA GLY A 81 -15.97 2.18 4.04
C GLY A 81 -14.50 1.82 4.25
N ILE A 82 -13.67 2.87 4.32
CA ILE A 82 -12.23 2.72 4.48
C ILE A 82 -11.87 2.22 5.89
N ASP A 83 -12.65 2.58 6.91
CA ASP A 83 -12.44 2.14 8.29
C ASP A 83 -12.52 0.61 8.41
N ALA A 84 -13.47 -0.01 7.71
CA ALA A 84 -13.59 -1.48 7.70
C ALA A 84 -12.35 -2.16 7.09
N ALA A 85 -11.74 -1.53 6.07
CA ALA A 85 -10.50 -2.03 5.49
C ALA A 85 -9.32 -1.87 6.48
N ILE A 86 -9.23 -0.73 7.15
CA ILE A 86 -8.22 -0.46 8.18
C ILE A 86 -8.29 -1.49 9.30
N ASP A 87 -9.49 -1.80 9.79
CA ASP A 87 -9.67 -2.76 10.89
C ASP A 87 -9.21 -4.18 10.49
N ILE A 88 -9.53 -4.63 9.27
CA ILE A 88 -9.07 -5.93 8.75
C ILE A 88 -7.55 -5.97 8.65
N VAL A 89 -6.93 -4.92 8.11
CA VAL A 89 -5.46 -4.83 7.99
C VAL A 89 -4.81 -4.86 9.37
N ARG A 90 -5.31 -4.09 10.33
CA ARG A 90 -4.79 -4.07 11.71
C ARG A 90 -4.87 -5.44 12.36
N GLN A 91 -6.02 -6.11 12.24
CA GLN A 91 -6.21 -7.44 12.80
C GLN A 91 -5.26 -8.47 12.18
N ARG A 92 -5.09 -8.40 10.85
CA ARG A 92 -4.30 -9.39 10.11
C ARG A 92 -2.80 -9.22 10.31
N ALA A 93 -2.32 -7.98 10.41
CA ALA A 93 -0.91 -7.63 10.59
C ALA A 93 -0.49 -7.42 12.06
N ASP A 94 -1.37 -7.74 13.03
CA ASP A 94 -1.09 -7.54 14.45
C ASP A 94 0.18 -8.28 14.89
N GLY A 95 1.06 -7.58 15.61
CA GLY A 95 2.33 -8.11 16.10
C GLY A 95 3.37 -8.45 15.04
N LYS A 96 3.14 -8.12 13.76
CA LYS A 96 4.06 -8.38 12.65
C LYS A 96 4.84 -7.14 12.22
N PRO A 97 6.08 -7.31 11.73
CA PRO A 97 6.78 -6.22 11.05
C PRO A 97 6.08 -5.92 9.71
N VAL A 98 5.59 -4.69 9.55
CA VAL A 98 4.77 -4.27 8.41
C VAL A 98 5.58 -3.43 7.44
N TYR A 99 5.63 -3.86 6.17
CA TYR A 99 6.09 -3.05 5.06
C TYR A 99 4.88 -2.56 4.26
N PHE A 100 4.81 -1.26 4.02
CA PHE A 100 3.72 -0.63 3.28
C PHE A 100 4.17 -0.21 1.88
N SER A 101 3.55 -0.76 0.85
CA SER A 101 3.75 -0.34 -0.54
C SER A 101 2.52 0.42 -1.01
N PHE A 102 2.70 1.69 -1.35
CA PHE A 102 1.64 2.56 -1.85
C PHE A 102 1.86 2.83 -3.33
N ASP A 103 1.11 2.10 -4.16
CA ASP A 103 1.00 2.45 -5.56
C ASP A 103 0.00 3.57 -5.74
N ILE A 104 0.42 4.63 -6.44
CA ILE A 104 -0.42 5.83 -6.60
C ILE A 104 -1.66 5.55 -7.43
N ASP A 105 -1.67 4.51 -8.27
CA ASP A 105 -2.81 4.14 -9.09
C ASP A 105 -3.91 3.41 -8.32
N GLY A 106 -3.66 3.03 -7.06
CA GLY A 106 -4.71 2.65 -6.12
C GLY A 106 -5.75 3.74 -5.91
N LEU A 107 -5.34 5.01 -6.04
CA LEU A 107 -6.26 6.15 -6.15
C LEU A 107 -6.98 6.15 -7.49
N ASP A 108 -8.18 6.75 -7.53
CA ASP A 108 -8.90 6.95 -8.79
C ASP A 108 -8.16 7.97 -9.67
N PRO A 109 -8.16 7.81 -11.00
CA PRO A 109 -7.56 8.78 -11.94
C PRO A 109 -8.09 10.20 -11.80
N ALA A 110 -9.25 10.40 -11.20
CA ALA A 110 -9.77 11.74 -10.86
C ALA A 110 -8.91 12.45 -9.80
N PHE A 111 -8.17 11.71 -8.97
CA PHE A 111 -7.31 12.21 -7.90
C PHE A 111 -5.81 12.01 -8.18
N ALA A 112 -5.47 11.02 -9.00
CA ALA A 112 -4.09 10.69 -9.34
C ALA A 112 -3.96 10.31 -10.83
N PRO A 113 -4.08 11.28 -11.75
CA PRO A 113 -3.98 11.01 -13.19
C PRO A 113 -2.55 10.71 -13.65
N GLY A 114 -1.52 11.11 -12.91
CA GLY A 114 -0.11 11.01 -13.27
C GLY A 114 0.50 9.65 -12.92
N THR A 115 -0.01 8.59 -13.52
CA THR A 115 0.50 7.21 -13.38
C THR A 115 0.53 6.49 -14.73
N GLY A 116 1.25 5.37 -14.82
CA GLY A 116 1.42 4.62 -16.06
C GLY A 116 0.21 3.77 -16.43
N THR A 117 -0.47 3.21 -15.45
CA THR A 117 -1.56 2.22 -15.61
C THR A 117 -2.82 2.60 -14.84
N PRO A 118 -3.42 3.79 -15.08
CA PRO A 118 -4.59 4.25 -14.35
C PRO A 118 -5.81 3.37 -14.60
N VAL A 119 -6.56 3.06 -13.55
CA VAL A 119 -7.79 2.27 -13.61
C VAL A 119 -8.93 3.02 -12.93
N ALA A 120 -10.07 3.18 -13.60
CA ALA A 120 -11.25 3.86 -13.03
C ALA A 120 -11.87 3.05 -11.89
N GLY A 121 -12.59 3.74 -10.99
CA GLY A 121 -13.25 3.13 -9.83
C GLY A 121 -12.32 2.96 -8.63
N GLY A 122 -11.24 3.74 -8.57
CA GLY A 122 -10.28 3.77 -7.47
C GLY A 122 -10.77 4.50 -6.23
N LEU A 123 -9.88 4.66 -5.27
CA LEU A 123 -10.17 5.35 -4.02
C LEU A 123 -9.91 6.85 -4.14
N ALA A 124 -10.65 7.66 -3.38
CA ALA A 124 -10.39 9.09 -3.29
C ALA A 124 -9.10 9.35 -2.50
N SER A 125 -8.45 10.48 -2.76
CA SER A 125 -7.21 10.86 -2.06
C SER A 125 -7.38 10.92 -0.54
N TRP A 126 -8.53 11.40 -0.03
CA TRP A 126 -8.80 11.41 1.40
C TRP A 126 -8.88 9.98 1.99
N GLN A 127 -9.42 8.99 1.25
CA GLN A 127 -9.45 7.59 1.69
C GLN A 127 -8.03 7.01 1.79
N GLY A 128 -7.15 7.35 0.84
CA GLY A 128 -5.73 6.98 0.91
C GLY A 128 -5.03 7.56 2.14
N LEU A 129 -5.27 8.85 2.45
CA LEU A 129 -4.71 9.50 3.64
C LEU A 129 -5.25 8.89 4.95
N GLU A 130 -6.57 8.68 5.06
CA GLU A 130 -7.16 8.00 6.23
C GLU A 130 -6.62 6.58 6.38
N PHE A 131 -6.42 5.87 5.28
CA PHE A 131 -5.82 4.54 5.31
C PHE A 131 -4.40 4.57 5.91
N VAL A 132 -3.53 5.47 5.43
CA VAL A 132 -2.17 5.63 5.96
C VAL A 132 -2.18 5.94 7.46
N ARG A 133 -3.02 6.90 7.88
CA ARG A 133 -3.20 7.25 9.32
C ARG A 133 -3.69 6.06 10.12
N GLY A 134 -4.56 5.26 9.52
CA GLY A 134 -5.07 4.04 10.10
C GLY A 134 -4.01 2.98 10.41
N LEU A 135 -2.86 3.00 9.76
CA LEU A 135 -1.76 2.05 10.01
C LEU A 135 -0.93 2.39 11.26
N GLU A 136 -1.15 3.53 11.90
CA GLU A 136 -0.36 4.01 13.04
C GLU A 136 -0.14 2.98 14.16
N PRO A 137 -1.11 2.16 14.59
CA PRO A 137 -0.88 1.18 15.65
C PRO A 137 0.07 0.04 15.29
N LEU A 138 0.29 -0.23 13.99
CA LEU A 138 1.10 -1.36 13.52
C LEU A 138 2.60 -1.13 13.68
N GLN A 139 3.39 -2.22 13.69
CA GLN A 139 4.85 -2.16 13.70
C GLN A 139 5.38 -1.82 12.30
N LEU A 140 5.32 -0.55 11.93
CA LEU A 140 5.75 -0.05 10.63
C LEU A 140 7.28 -0.05 10.52
N ILE A 141 7.84 -0.76 9.54
CA ILE A 141 9.28 -0.93 9.35
C ILE A 141 9.84 -0.30 8.08
N GLY A 142 9.00 -0.05 7.10
CA GLY A 142 9.38 0.55 5.82
C GLY A 142 8.18 0.86 4.96
N MET A 143 8.39 1.75 3.99
CA MET A 143 7.39 2.16 3.01
C MET A 143 8.06 2.49 1.69
N ASP A 144 7.35 2.29 0.60
CA ASP A 144 7.60 2.97 -0.68
C ASP A 144 6.32 3.59 -1.25
N ILE A 145 6.50 4.56 -2.12
CA ILE A 145 5.45 5.14 -2.96
C ILE A 145 5.93 4.98 -4.39
N VAL A 146 5.13 4.31 -5.20
CA VAL A 146 5.54 3.90 -6.54
C VAL A 146 4.56 4.37 -7.62
N GLU A 147 4.96 4.20 -8.88
CA GLU A 147 4.17 4.46 -10.10
C GLU A 147 3.74 5.94 -10.29
N VAL A 148 4.31 6.90 -9.55
CA VAL A 148 4.12 8.32 -9.86
C VAL A 148 4.87 8.64 -11.15
N ALA A 149 4.13 9.05 -12.19
CA ALA A 149 4.65 9.39 -13.50
C ALA A 149 4.41 10.89 -13.80
N PRO A 150 5.34 11.80 -13.44
CA PRO A 150 5.14 13.24 -13.59
C PRO A 150 4.84 13.70 -15.01
N ALA A 151 5.31 12.96 -16.03
CA ALA A 151 5.05 13.27 -17.43
C ALA A 151 3.55 13.15 -17.82
N TYR A 152 2.78 12.39 -17.05
CA TYR A 152 1.33 12.20 -17.24
C TYR A 152 0.51 13.00 -16.23
N ASP A 153 1.17 13.66 -15.25
CA ASP A 153 0.48 14.40 -14.23
C ASP A 153 -0.08 15.73 -14.76
N HIS A 154 -1.17 16.18 -14.18
CA HIS A 154 -1.79 17.45 -14.51
C HIS A 154 -1.78 18.34 -13.28
N ALA A 155 -1.15 19.52 -13.41
CA ALA A 155 -1.02 20.49 -12.32
C ALA A 155 -0.45 19.88 -11.01
N GLU A 156 0.40 18.87 -11.12
CA GLU A 156 1.06 18.20 -10.00
C GLU A 156 0.10 17.52 -8.99
N ILE A 157 -1.14 17.27 -9.39
CA ILE A 157 -2.17 16.70 -8.51
C ILE A 157 -1.72 15.36 -7.92
N THR A 158 -1.15 14.50 -8.76
CA THR A 158 -0.65 13.18 -8.34
C THR A 158 0.57 13.30 -7.44
N ALA A 159 1.51 14.17 -7.81
CA ALA A 159 2.71 14.42 -7.00
C ALA A 159 2.34 14.96 -5.61
N ILE A 160 1.35 15.87 -5.52
CA ILE A 160 0.84 16.41 -4.26
C ILE A 160 0.18 15.30 -3.43
N ALA A 161 -0.60 14.41 -4.04
CA ALA A 161 -1.21 13.28 -3.34
C ALA A 161 -0.12 12.35 -2.75
N ALA A 162 0.88 11.99 -3.55
CA ALA A 162 2.01 11.16 -3.10
C ALA A 162 2.80 11.83 -1.97
N ALA A 163 3.10 13.12 -2.10
CA ALA A 163 3.79 13.90 -1.06
C ALA A 163 2.99 13.96 0.25
N SER A 164 1.66 14.07 0.17
CA SER A 164 0.79 14.08 1.35
C SER A 164 0.79 12.72 2.07
N VAL A 165 0.76 11.62 1.32
CA VAL A 165 0.92 10.26 1.86
C VAL A 165 2.27 10.10 2.56
N ALA A 166 3.36 10.54 1.93
CA ALA A 166 4.69 10.51 2.52
C ALA A 166 4.78 11.36 3.80
N TYR A 167 4.14 12.53 3.81
CA TYR A 167 4.09 13.40 4.98
C TYR A 167 3.38 12.75 6.16
N ASP A 168 2.19 12.17 5.94
CA ASP A 168 1.44 11.48 7.00
C ASP A 168 2.23 10.28 7.55
N TRP A 169 2.90 9.51 6.68
CA TRP A 169 3.77 8.43 7.10
C TRP A 169 4.92 8.92 8.00
N LEU A 170 5.61 9.99 7.60
CA LEU A 170 6.70 10.57 8.41
C LEU A 170 6.18 11.12 9.74
N ALA A 171 4.98 11.71 9.76
CA ALA A 171 4.35 12.18 10.99
C ALA A 171 4.05 11.02 11.96
N ILE A 172 3.58 9.88 11.45
CA ILE A 172 3.37 8.66 12.25
C ILE A 172 4.69 8.18 12.86
N LEU A 173 5.75 8.10 12.06
CA LEU A 173 7.07 7.67 12.54
C LEU A 173 7.62 8.63 13.61
N ALA A 174 7.49 9.93 13.39
CA ALA A 174 7.93 10.95 14.35
C ALA A 174 7.15 10.84 15.68
N LYS A 175 5.82 10.63 15.63
CA LYS A 175 4.98 10.38 16.80
C LYS A 175 5.45 9.15 17.56
N LYS A 176 5.74 8.04 16.88
CA LYS A 176 6.24 6.81 17.49
C LYS A 176 7.62 6.98 18.16
N GLN A 177 8.41 7.94 17.71
CA GLN A 177 9.70 8.31 18.32
C GLN A 177 9.57 9.34 19.46
N GLY A 178 8.35 9.67 19.88
CA GLY A 178 8.08 10.58 20.98
C GLY A 178 8.04 12.07 20.60
N ALA A 179 8.01 12.41 19.32
CA ALA A 179 7.74 13.78 18.89
C ALA A 179 6.28 14.16 19.26
N LEU A 180 6.14 15.22 20.05
CA LEU A 180 4.83 15.72 20.46
C LEU A 180 4.28 16.66 19.38
N PHE A 181 3.23 16.23 18.70
CA PHE A 181 2.41 17.11 17.88
C PHE A 181 1.18 17.50 18.70
N ALA A 182 1.03 18.80 18.98
CA ALA A 182 -0.21 19.29 19.56
C ALA A 182 -1.30 19.24 18.48
N PRO A 183 -2.40 18.51 18.68
CA PRO A 183 -3.49 18.53 17.71
C PRO A 183 -4.13 19.91 17.66
N VAL A 184 -4.26 20.48 16.48
CA VAL A 184 -4.98 21.71 16.25
C VAL A 184 -6.42 21.35 15.84
N GLY A 185 -7.34 21.41 16.79
CA GLY A 185 -8.75 21.15 16.56
C GLY A 185 -9.19 19.69 16.80
N ARG A 186 -10.50 19.45 16.63
CA ARG A 186 -11.06 18.09 16.61
C ARG A 186 -10.90 17.53 15.21
N ILE A 187 -10.30 16.36 15.10
CA ILE A 187 -10.27 15.56 13.87
C ILE A 187 -11.43 14.58 13.93
#